data_a2a7ce7069819f36e731afc58745d28e
#
_entry.id   a2a7ce7069819f36e731afc58745d28e
#
_cell.length_a   1.000
_cell.length_b   1.000
_cell.length_c   1.000
_cell.angle_alpha   90.00
_cell.angle_beta   90.00
_cell.angle_gamma   90.00
#
_symmetry.space_group_name_H-M   'P 1'
#
loop_
_entity.id
_entity.type
_entity.pdbx_description
1 polymer ?
#
loop_
_entity_poly.entity_id
_entity_poly.type
_entity_poly.pdbx_seq_one_letter_code
_entity_poly.pdbx_strand_id
1 'polypeptide(L)' 'MIKIAVDAMGGDLAPVEMVAGAIEAVQAKPGIQVLLVGQETVVNAELSKYTYNKEQIQVVNATEVITTEE' A
#
# COMPACT_ATOMS: atom_id res chain seq x y z
N MET A 1 14.23 -9.43 -4.83
CA MET A 1 12.81 -9.15 -4.54
C MET A 1 12.36 -8.00 -5.42
N ILE A 2 11.23 -8.16 -6.06
CA ILE A 2 10.70 -7.13 -6.94
C ILE A 2 9.87 -6.15 -6.11
N LYS A 3 10.13 -4.88 -6.27
CA LYS A 3 9.41 -3.85 -5.52
C LYS A 3 8.39 -3.17 -6.44
N ILE A 4 7.17 -3.06 -5.95
CA ILE A 4 6.07 -2.46 -6.70
C ILE A 4 5.48 -1.35 -5.86
N ALA A 5 5.43 -0.14 -6.41
CA ALA A 5 4.85 0.99 -5.70
C ALA A 5 3.39 1.12 -6.09
N VAL A 6 2.53 1.27 -5.09
CA VAL A 6 1.10 1.38 -5.30
C VAL A 6 0.59 2.62 -4.58
N ASP A 7 -0.17 3.44 -5.29
CA ASP A 7 -0.80 4.60 -4.68
C ASP A 7 -2.00 4.12 -3.88
N ALA A 8 -1.84 4.07 -2.58
CA ALA A 8 -2.88 3.52 -1.71
C ALA A 8 -4.08 4.44 -1.57
N MET A 9 -3.93 5.69 -1.99
CA MET A 9 -5.02 6.64 -1.88
C MET A 9 -5.70 6.91 -3.21
N GLY A 10 -5.35 6.16 -4.25
CA GLY A 10 -5.96 6.35 -5.56
C GLY A 10 -7.27 5.62 -5.67
N GLY A 11 -8.21 6.19 -6.41
CA GLY A 11 -9.47 5.53 -6.67
C GLY A 11 -10.55 5.86 -5.65
N ASP A 12 -11.76 5.46 -5.96
CA ASP A 12 -12.91 5.84 -5.15
C ASP A 12 -13.00 5.07 -3.86
N LEU A 13 -12.49 3.85 -3.82
CA LEU A 13 -12.61 3.01 -2.64
C LEU A 13 -11.31 2.88 -1.88
N ALA A 14 -10.34 3.69 -2.21
CA ALA A 14 -9.08 3.68 -1.51
C ALA A 14 -9.26 4.28 -0.12
N PRO A 15 -8.49 3.84 0.82
CA PRO A 15 -7.40 2.87 0.69
C PRO A 15 -7.84 1.42 0.81
N VAL A 16 -9.10 1.18 1.05
CA VAL A 16 -9.58 -0.15 1.40
C VAL A 16 -9.24 -1.16 0.30
N GLU A 17 -9.60 -0.84 -0.93
CA GLU A 17 -9.36 -1.77 -2.02
C GLU A 17 -7.90 -1.90 -2.35
N MET A 18 -7.16 -0.80 -2.29
CA MET A 18 -5.75 -0.87 -2.65
C MET A 18 -4.96 -1.68 -1.64
N VAL A 19 -5.29 -1.54 -0.37
CA VAL A 19 -4.62 -2.33 0.65
C VAL A 19 -4.99 -3.80 0.51
N ALA A 20 -6.27 -4.09 0.28
CA ALA A 20 -6.68 -5.49 0.11
C ALA A 20 -5.99 -6.14 -1.08
N GLY A 21 -5.87 -5.40 -2.19
CA GLY A 21 -5.17 -5.92 -3.34
C GLY A 21 -3.70 -6.19 -3.08
N ALA A 22 -3.06 -5.30 -2.33
CA ALA A 22 -1.66 -5.49 -1.98
C ALA A 22 -1.47 -6.73 -1.11
N ILE A 23 -2.36 -6.94 -0.16
CA ILE A 23 -2.28 -8.13 0.70
C ILE A 23 -2.43 -9.38 -0.13
N GLU A 24 -3.39 -9.40 -1.05
CA GLU A 24 -3.56 -10.57 -1.92
C GLU A 24 -2.32 -10.82 -2.75
N ALA A 25 -1.73 -9.76 -3.27
CA ALA A 25 -0.58 -9.91 -4.15
C ALA A 25 0.60 -10.51 -3.41
N VAL A 26 0.88 -10.03 -2.19
CA VAL A 26 2.04 -10.54 -1.48
C VAL A 26 1.80 -11.94 -0.95
N GLN A 27 0.55 -12.30 -0.67
CA GLN A 27 0.27 -13.66 -0.24
C GLN A 27 0.41 -14.65 -1.40
N ALA A 28 0.09 -14.19 -2.59
CA ALA A 28 0.20 -15.04 -3.77
C ALA A 28 1.63 -15.15 -4.28
N LYS A 29 2.44 -14.11 -4.04
CA LYS A 29 3.78 -14.05 -4.62
C LYS A 29 4.77 -13.61 -3.55
N PRO A 30 5.38 -14.57 -2.87
CA PRO A 30 6.29 -14.21 -1.77
C PRO A 30 7.56 -13.49 -2.23
N GLY A 31 7.82 -13.44 -3.51
CA GLY A 31 9.01 -12.75 -3.99
C GLY A 31 8.84 -11.28 -4.29
N ILE A 32 7.67 -10.70 -3.99
CA ILE A 32 7.48 -9.28 -4.27
C ILE A 32 7.38 -8.49 -2.98
N GLN A 33 7.65 -7.20 -3.09
CA GLN A 33 7.45 -6.26 -2.00
C GLN A 33 6.61 -5.11 -2.54
N VAL A 34 5.56 -4.75 -1.81
CA VAL A 34 4.67 -3.67 -2.22
C VAL A 34 4.94 -2.46 -1.34
N LEU A 35 5.11 -1.32 -1.98
CA LEU A 35 5.26 -0.05 -1.28
C LEU A 35 3.93 0.68 -1.41
N LEU A 36 3.22 0.81 -0.28
CA LEU A 36 1.94 1.50 -0.28
C LEU A 36 2.18 2.96 0.05
N VAL A 37 1.94 3.81 -0.92
CA VAL A 37 2.20 5.24 -0.79
C VAL A 37 0.88 5.93 -0.46
N GLY A 38 0.83 6.63 0.66
CA GLY A 38 -0.38 7.30 1.07
C GLY A 38 -0.26 7.86 2.46
N GLN A 39 -1.38 8.17 3.07
CA GLN A 39 -1.38 8.66 4.43
C GLN A 39 -1.11 7.50 5.37
N GLU A 40 0.01 7.59 6.07
CA GLU A 40 0.50 6.47 6.85
C GLU A 40 -0.51 5.99 7.87
N THR A 41 -1.14 6.89 8.59
CA THR A 41 -2.12 6.50 9.61
C THR A 41 -3.29 5.74 9.00
N VAL A 42 -3.78 6.22 7.87
CA VAL A 42 -4.93 5.59 7.22
C VAL A 42 -4.55 4.22 6.67
N VAL A 43 -3.40 4.14 6.01
CA VAL A 43 -2.96 2.90 5.41
C VAL A 43 -2.68 1.86 6.50
N ASN A 44 -2.02 2.28 7.58
CA ASN A 44 -1.73 1.35 8.66
C ASN A 44 -2.99 0.86 9.34
N ALA A 45 -4.00 1.70 9.45
CA ALA A 45 -5.26 1.28 10.03
C ALA A 45 -5.90 0.17 9.20
N GLU A 46 -5.81 0.29 7.87
CA GLU A 46 -6.34 -0.76 7.02
C GLU A 46 -5.50 -2.02 7.12
N LEU A 47 -4.17 -1.87 7.12
CA LEU A 47 -3.30 -3.02 7.20
C LEU A 47 -3.48 -3.81 8.48
N SER A 48 -3.89 -3.14 9.55
CA SER A 48 -4.05 -3.83 10.83
C SER A 48 -5.15 -4.87 10.81
N LYS A 49 -6.00 -4.85 9.79
CA LYS A 49 -7.07 -5.83 9.66
C LYS A 49 -6.59 -7.15 9.07
N TYR A 50 -5.34 -7.21 8.63
CA TYR A 50 -4.83 -8.38 7.91
C TYR A 50 -3.62 -8.95 8.60
N THR A 51 -3.38 -10.23 8.35
CA THR A 51 -2.15 -10.89 8.76
C THR A 51 -1.29 -11.06 7.51
N TYR A 52 -0.08 -10.52 7.55
CA TYR A 52 0.77 -10.56 6.38
C TYR A 52 2.24 -10.48 6.81
N ASN A 53 3.12 -10.82 5.88
CA ASN A 53 4.55 -10.70 6.12
C ASN A 53 4.95 -9.25 5.99
N LYS A 54 5.33 -8.64 7.11
CA LYS A 54 5.61 -7.20 7.13
C LYS A 54 6.83 -6.83 6.31
N GLU A 55 7.66 -7.78 5.96
CA GLU A 55 8.78 -7.49 5.09
C GLU A 55 8.34 -7.30 3.65
N GLN A 56 7.16 -7.76 3.30
CA GLN A 56 6.68 -7.61 1.93
C GLN A 56 5.85 -6.36 1.71
N ILE A 57 5.46 -5.66 2.75
CA ILE A 57 4.66 -4.44 2.61
C ILE A 57 5.32 -3.33 3.40
N GLN A 58 5.59 -2.23 2.73
CA GLN A 58 6.16 -1.06 3.35
C GLN A 58 5.25 0.12 3.08
N VAL A 59 4.97 0.91 4.11
CA VAL A 59 4.13 2.09 3.97
C VAL A 59 5.05 3.29 3.81
N VAL A 60 4.81 4.06 2.75
CA VAL A 60 5.55 5.28 2.50
C VAL A 60 4.58 6.44 2.72
N ASN A 61 4.88 7.28 3.69
CA ASN A 61 3.98 8.35 4.04
C ASN A 61 4.05 9.47 3.01
N ALA A 62 2.90 9.80 2.43
CA ALA A 62 2.78 10.94 1.55
C ALA A 62 1.97 11.98 2.29
N THR A 63 2.65 12.99 2.80
CA THR A 63 1.99 13.95 3.66
C THR A 63 1.25 15.00 2.88
N GLU A 64 1.46 15.10 1.58
CA GLU A 64 0.74 16.08 0.82
C GLU A 64 0.41 15.50 -0.53
N VAL A 65 -0.59 16.05 -1.12
CA VAL A 65 -1.00 15.64 -2.43
C VAL A 65 0.07 16.07 -3.41
N ILE A 66 0.56 15.15 -4.18
CA ILE A 66 1.53 15.48 -5.18
C ILE A 66 0.77 15.95 -6.37
N THR A 67 0.90 17.20 -6.66
CA THR A 67 0.27 17.68 -7.86
C THR A 67 1.29 17.57 -8.94
N THR A 68 0.84 17.16 -10.06
CA THR A 68 1.79 16.85 -11.07
C THR A 68 2.11 17.97 -11.91
N GLU A 69 1.58 19.07 -11.62
CA GLU A 69 1.87 20.17 -12.40
C GLU A 69 3.15 20.67 -12.11
N GLU A 70 3.79 20.26 -11.27
CA GLU A 70 5.02 20.81 -11.13
C GLU A 70 5.92 20.22 -11.90
#